data_d26059e853ca579d51beacdaf84b1532
#
_entry.id   d26059e853ca579d51beacdaf84b1532
#
_cell.length_a   1.000
_cell.length_b   1.000
_cell.length_c   1.000
_cell.angle_alpha   90.00
_cell.angle_beta   90.00
_cell.angle_gamma   90.00
#
_symmetry.space_group_name_H-M   'P 1'
#
loop_
_entity.id
_entity.type
_entity.pdbx_description
1 polymer ?
#
loop_
_entity_poly.entity_id
_entity_poly.type
_entity_poly.pdbx_seq_one_letter_code
_entity_poly.pdbx_strand_id
1 'polypeptide(L)'
;MHFSRRILATILFVVSVTAVTAVFWWRSANVGPVQRGADLAHSQGCLGCHGGLGESPALPRPLTNLDDVERETLREWILDGMPQRVRQDAELRGDLEAAAIRMPAWRGRLSEAQVDDLIAYLRALAAADLPEEPAVRTGYAIAERLGCFRCHGPGGRGASRNPGSLKGYIPPWDGRDFAELVLDEAELREWILGGRPQRLQANPLARFFLDRQAIRMPAFRGRIKEEELRALESYIGWLRR
;
A
#
# COMPACT_ATOMS: atom_id res chain seq x y z
N MET A 1 -30.09 -34.06 30.18
CA MET A 1 -28.84 -34.30 29.46
C MET A 1 -27.83 -33.21 29.88
N HIS A 2 -26.89 -33.57 30.79
CA HIS A 2 -25.83 -32.63 31.21
C HIS A 2 -24.68 -32.68 30.22
N PHE A 3 -24.63 -31.75 29.31
CA PHE A 3 -23.44 -31.51 28.48
C PHE A 3 -22.26 -31.17 29.42
N SER A 4 -21.21 -31.99 29.44
CA SER A 4 -20.09 -31.77 30.32
C SER A 4 -19.47 -30.38 30.07
N ARG A 5 -19.23 -29.57 31.11
CA ARG A 5 -18.57 -28.25 31.04
C ARG A 5 -17.28 -28.28 30.19
N ARG A 6 -16.58 -29.43 30.20
CA ARG A 6 -15.36 -29.63 29.38
C ARG A 6 -15.65 -29.68 27.90
N ILE A 7 -16.73 -30.35 27.45
CA ILE A 7 -17.13 -30.41 26.03
C ILE A 7 -17.51 -29.02 25.54
N LEU A 8 -18.28 -28.27 26.35
CA LEU A 8 -18.68 -26.89 25.99
C LEU A 8 -17.45 -25.97 25.88
N ALA A 9 -16.50 -26.06 26.81
CA ALA A 9 -15.26 -25.30 26.78
C ALA A 9 -14.41 -25.63 25.53
N THR A 10 -14.32 -26.91 25.17
CA THR A 10 -13.58 -27.35 23.97
C THR A 10 -14.26 -26.83 22.69
N ILE A 11 -15.58 -26.90 22.60
CA ILE A 11 -16.32 -26.37 21.43
C ILE A 11 -16.11 -24.85 21.31
N LEU A 12 -16.22 -24.10 22.41
CA LEU A 12 -16.00 -22.65 22.40
C LEU A 12 -14.57 -22.30 22.02
N PHE A 13 -13.59 -23.05 22.49
CA PHE A 13 -12.19 -22.84 22.11
C PHE A 13 -11.95 -23.10 20.62
N VAL A 14 -12.46 -24.21 20.08
CA VAL A 14 -12.33 -24.55 18.65
C VAL A 14 -13.02 -23.50 17.77
N VAL A 15 -14.24 -23.07 18.12
CA VAL A 15 -14.96 -22.01 17.40
C VAL A 15 -14.21 -20.69 17.45
N SER A 16 -13.63 -20.34 18.60
CA SER A 16 -12.82 -19.11 18.72
C SER A 16 -11.56 -19.17 17.88
N VAL A 17 -10.84 -20.30 17.89
CA VAL A 17 -9.63 -20.47 17.07
C VAL A 17 -9.96 -20.42 15.56
N THR A 18 -11.03 -21.11 15.13
CA THR A 18 -11.45 -21.10 13.73
C THR A 18 -11.92 -19.71 13.29
N ALA A 19 -12.64 -18.97 14.13
CA ALA A 19 -13.05 -17.61 13.84
C ALA A 19 -11.84 -16.66 13.72
N VAL A 20 -10.87 -16.76 14.64
CA VAL A 20 -9.64 -15.95 14.60
C VAL A 20 -8.82 -16.27 13.36
N THR A 21 -8.65 -17.56 13.03
CA THR A 21 -7.91 -17.96 11.81
C THR A 21 -8.63 -17.54 10.54
N ALA A 22 -9.97 -17.64 10.48
CA ALA A 22 -10.75 -17.18 9.35
C ALA A 22 -10.66 -15.67 9.15
N VAL A 23 -10.72 -14.87 10.24
CA VAL A 23 -10.54 -13.41 10.19
C VAL A 23 -9.12 -13.05 9.76
N PHE A 24 -8.11 -13.77 10.25
CA PHE A 24 -6.72 -13.57 9.86
C PHE A 24 -6.52 -13.89 8.37
N TRP A 25 -7.04 -15.01 7.89
CA TRP A 25 -7.00 -15.41 6.48
C TRP A 25 -7.72 -14.41 5.57
N TRP A 26 -8.91 -13.97 5.98
CA TRP A 26 -9.69 -12.99 5.24
C TRP A 26 -8.98 -11.63 5.15
N ARG A 27 -8.35 -11.18 6.25
CA ARG A 27 -7.51 -9.96 6.25
C ARG A 27 -6.29 -10.08 5.33
N SER A 28 -5.60 -11.21 5.37
CA SER A 28 -4.41 -11.45 4.53
C SER A 28 -4.76 -11.52 3.04
N ALA A 29 -5.93 -12.09 2.70
CA ALA A 29 -6.38 -12.22 1.33
C ALA A 29 -6.76 -10.87 0.66
N ASN A 30 -7.01 -9.82 1.47
CA ASN A 30 -7.40 -8.50 0.99
C ASN A 30 -6.23 -7.50 0.91
N VAL A 31 -5.02 -7.91 1.34
CA VAL A 31 -3.83 -7.07 1.29
C VAL A 31 -3.13 -7.27 -0.06
N GLY A 32 -3.08 -6.20 -0.87
CA GLY A 32 -2.42 -6.22 -2.18
C GLY A 32 -0.88 -6.34 -2.10
N PRO A 33 -0.20 -6.65 -3.22
CA PRO A 33 1.24 -6.83 -3.26
C PRO A 33 2.01 -5.58 -2.80
N VAL A 34 1.55 -4.39 -3.15
CA VAL A 34 2.19 -3.13 -2.73
C VAL A 34 2.20 -2.98 -1.22
N GLN A 35 1.08 -3.29 -0.54
CA GLN A 35 1.04 -3.21 0.92
C GLN A 35 1.87 -4.30 1.58
N ARG A 36 1.84 -5.54 1.05
CA ARG A 36 2.71 -6.61 1.57
C ARG A 36 4.19 -6.26 1.42
N GLY A 37 4.56 -5.66 0.29
CA GLY A 37 5.92 -5.14 0.06
C GLY A 37 6.30 -4.01 1.02
N ALA A 38 5.40 -3.07 1.28
CA ALA A 38 5.60 -2.00 2.25
C ALA A 38 5.80 -2.55 3.68
N ASP A 39 4.95 -3.48 4.11
CA ASP A 39 5.05 -4.13 5.43
C ASP A 39 6.35 -4.93 5.55
N LEU A 40 6.76 -5.58 4.47
CA LEU A 40 8.02 -6.33 4.41
C LEU A 40 9.23 -5.38 4.47
N ALA A 41 9.24 -4.30 3.69
CA ALA A 41 10.30 -3.29 3.73
C ALA A 41 10.48 -2.69 5.13
N HIS A 42 9.37 -2.45 5.83
CA HIS A 42 9.39 -1.98 7.21
C HIS A 42 9.93 -3.06 8.17
N SER A 43 9.39 -4.28 8.13
CA SER A 43 9.74 -5.36 9.07
C SER A 43 11.17 -5.87 8.88
N GLN A 44 11.71 -5.82 7.67
CA GLN A 44 13.08 -6.21 7.35
C GLN A 44 14.09 -5.08 7.55
N GLY A 45 13.65 -3.87 7.95
CA GLY A 45 14.53 -2.74 8.23
C GLY A 45 15.07 -2.02 7.00
N CYS A 46 14.53 -2.26 5.79
CA CYS A 46 14.98 -1.61 4.56
C CYS A 46 14.89 -0.09 4.67
N LEU A 47 13.84 0.42 5.33
CA LEU A 47 13.59 1.84 5.49
C LEU A 47 14.58 2.54 6.43
N GLY A 48 15.35 1.79 7.23
CA GLY A 48 16.44 2.35 8.03
C GLY A 48 17.56 2.98 7.21
N CYS A 49 17.80 2.43 6.01
CA CYS A 49 18.77 2.99 5.06
C CYS A 49 18.08 3.81 3.96
N HIS A 50 16.93 3.35 3.45
CA HIS A 50 16.24 3.96 2.32
C HIS A 50 15.28 5.11 2.70
N GLY A 51 15.00 5.32 3.99
CA GLY A 51 14.02 6.32 4.45
C GLY A 51 12.55 5.89 4.27
N GLY A 52 11.63 6.53 4.97
CA GLY A 52 10.22 6.13 5.03
C GLY A 52 9.45 6.18 3.70
N LEU A 53 9.90 7.04 2.77
CA LEU A 53 9.35 7.16 1.42
C LEU A 53 10.41 6.85 0.34
N GLY A 54 11.49 6.15 0.70
CA GLY A 54 12.58 5.86 -0.24
C GLY A 54 13.49 7.05 -0.54
N GLU A 55 13.37 8.13 0.22
CA GLU A 55 14.12 9.38 0.05
C GLU A 55 15.15 9.55 1.17
N SER A 56 16.20 8.76 1.16
CA SER A 56 17.30 8.92 2.12
C SER A 56 18.45 9.73 1.53
N PRO A 57 18.91 10.79 2.20
CA PRO A 57 20.09 11.54 1.77
C PRO A 57 21.39 10.71 1.89
N ALA A 58 21.34 9.58 2.58
CA ALA A 58 22.48 8.68 2.74
C ALA A 58 22.77 7.80 1.50
N LEU A 59 21.84 7.77 0.54
CA LEU A 59 21.95 6.94 -0.66
C LEU A 59 22.02 7.80 -1.92
N PRO A 60 22.84 7.42 -2.91
CA PRO A 60 23.07 8.23 -4.11
C PRO A 60 21.83 8.32 -5.04
N ARG A 61 20.88 7.40 -4.91
CA ARG A 61 19.65 7.37 -5.71
C ARG A 61 18.43 7.08 -4.83
N PRO A 62 17.42 7.98 -4.80
CA PRO A 62 16.15 7.73 -4.14
C PRO A 62 15.40 6.55 -4.78
N LEU A 63 14.63 5.81 -3.98
CA LEU A 63 13.74 4.75 -4.49
C LEU A 63 12.55 5.31 -5.29
N THR A 64 12.31 6.61 -5.24
CA THR A 64 11.30 7.32 -6.04
C THR A 64 11.74 7.61 -7.47
N ASN A 65 12.99 7.30 -7.82
CA ASN A 65 13.55 7.54 -9.16
C ASN A 65 14.00 6.21 -9.79
N LEU A 66 13.05 5.30 -10.02
CA LEU A 66 13.30 3.94 -10.52
C LEU A 66 12.52 3.61 -11.82
N ASP A 67 11.96 4.62 -12.48
CA ASP A 67 11.10 4.47 -13.67
C ASP A 67 11.83 3.79 -14.83
N ASP A 68 13.14 4.03 -14.96
CA ASP A 68 14.01 3.44 -15.99
C ASP A 68 14.71 2.15 -15.55
N VAL A 69 14.46 1.68 -14.31
CA VAL A 69 15.12 0.48 -13.77
C VAL A 69 14.29 -0.77 -14.08
N GLU A 70 14.88 -1.68 -14.84
CA GLU A 70 14.25 -2.96 -15.16
C GLU A 70 13.95 -3.79 -13.91
N ARG A 71 12.85 -4.54 -13.95
CA ARG A 71 12.40 -5.42 -12.86
C ARG A 71 13.51 -6.38 -12.40
N GLU A 72 14.24 -6.99 -13.34
CA GLU A 72 15.30 -7.95 -13.00
C GLU A 72 16.48 -7.27 -12.29
N THR A 73 16.81 -6.04 -12.67
CA THR A 73 17.82 -5.25 -11.98
C THR A 73 17.43 -4.96 -10.53
N LEU A 74 16.14 -4.62 -10.27
CA LEU A 74 15.64 -4.46 -8.88
C LEU A 74 15.72 -5.76 -8.10
N ARG A 75 15.39 -6.88 -8.76
CA ARG A 75 15.48 -8.21 -8.17
C ARG A 75 16.92 -8.56 -7.75
N GLU A 76 17.90 -8.31 -8.63
CA GLU A 76 19.32 -8.54 -8.33
C GLU A 76 19.80 -7.64 -7.18
N TRP A 77 19.37 -6.37 -7.13
CA TRP A 77 19.68 -5.50 -6.00
C TRP A 77 19.15 -6.07 -4.69
N ILE A 78 17.93 -6.54 -4.65
CA ILE A 78 17.33 -7.11 -3.43
C ILE A 78 18.00 -8.42 -3.06
N LEU A 79 18.14 -9.35 -4.01
CA LEU A 79 18.65 -10.69 -3.70
C LEU A 79 20.14 -10.73 -3.43
N ASP A 80 20.93 -9.97 -4.17
CA ASP A 80 22.37 -10.11 -4.20
C ASP A 80 23.13 -8.88 -3.66
N GLY A 81 22.39 -7.82 -3.32
CA GLY A 81 22.98 -6.56 -2.85
C GLY A 81 23.71 -5.75 -3.92
N MET A 82 23.90 -6.34 -5.12
CA MET A 82 24.57 -5.71 -6.26
C MET A 82 24.21 -6.48 -7.54
N PRO A 83 23.71 -5.82 -8.61
CA PRO A 83 23.43 -6.47 -9.88
C PRO A 83 24.68 -7.05 -10.57
N GLN A 84 24.46 -8.09 -11.37
CA GLN A 84 25.54 -8.76 -12.09
C GLN A 84 26.30 -7.81 -13.00
N ARG A 85 25.62 -6.89 -13.71
CA ARG A 85 26.24 -5.87 -14.56
C ARG A 85 27.23 -4.98 -13.80
N VAL A 86 26.89 -4.63 -12.55
CA VAL A 86 27.75 -3.81 -11.68
C VAL A 86 28.93 -4.62 -11.16
N ARG A 87 28.74 -5.89 -10.83
CA ARG A 87 29.83 -6.79 -10.42
C ARG A 87 30.87 -7.02 -11.52
N GLN A 88 30.46 -6.95 -12.79
CA GLN A 88 31.35 -7.09 -13.95
C GLN A 88 32.11 -5.82 -14.29
N ASP A 89 31.59 -4.66 -13.87
CA ASP A 89 32.25 -3.37 -14.02
C ASP A 89 33.21 -3.12 -12.83
N ALA A 90 34.51 -3.09 -13.09
CA ALA A 90 35.53 -3.01 -12.03
C ALA A 90 35.48 -1.67 -11.27
N GLU A 91 35.16 -0.56 -11.97
CA GLU A 91 35.08 0.77 -11.37
C GLU A 91 33.84 0.90 -10.49
N LEU A 92 32.65 0.62 -11.02
CA LEU A 92 31.38 0.66 -10.25
C LEU A 92 31.40 -0.30 -9.07
N ARG A 93 31.96 -1.51 -9.24
CA ARG A 93 32.12 -2.46 -8.15
C ARG A 93 33.01 -1.90 -7.07
N GLY A 94 34.20 -1.34 -7.44
CA GLY A 94 35.15 -0.76 -6.49
C GLY A 94 34.52 0.35 -5.66
N ASP A 95 33.76 1.25 -6.28
CA ASP A 95 33.08 2.34 -5.60
C ASP A 95 32.03 1.82 -4.59
N LEU A 96 31.23 0.83 -4.99
CA LEU A 96 30.22 0.25 -4.10
C LEU A 96 30.81 -0.59 -2.97
N GLU A 97 31.94 -1.30 -3.22
CA GLU A 97 32.65 -2.04 -2.20
C GLU A 97 33.35 -1.13 -1.19
N ALA A 98 33.79 0.05 -1.63
CA ALA A 98 34.37 1.09 -0.77
C ALA A 98 33.32 1.90 0.01
N ALA A 99 32.06 1.83 -0.38
CA ALA A 99 30.99 2.58 0.30
C ALA A 99 30.81 2.12 1.76
N ALA A 100 30.63 3.10 2.67
CA ALA A 100 30.40 2.84 4.09
C ALA A 100 29.08 2.07 4.36
N ILE A 101 28.08 2.26 3.49
CA ILE A 101 26.78 1.58 3.56
C ILE A 101 26.61 0.77 2.27
N ARG A 102 26.42 -0.54 2.41
CA ARG A 102 26.18 -1.45 1.29
C ARG A 102 24.83 -2.12 1.43
N MET A 103 24.15 -2.32 0.31
CA MET A 103 22.89 -3.09 0.27
C MET A 103 23.19 -4.54 0.69
N PRO A 104 22.52 -5.07 1.72
CA PRO A 104 22.70 -6.47 2.10
C PRO A 104 22.03 -7.40 1.08
N ALA A 105 22.60 -8.59 0.90
CA ALA A 105 22.00 -9.65 0.10
C ALA A 105 20.90 -10.37 0.90
N TRP A 106 19.74 -10.56 0.25
CA TRP A 106 18.58 -11.21 0.85
C TRP A 106 18.28 -12.61 0.27
N ARG A 107 19.13 -13.11 -0.61
CA ARG A 107 19.03 -14.44 -1.20
C ARG A 107 18.99 -15.52 -0.11
N GLY A 108 17.98 -16.40 -0.18
CA GLY A 108 17.73 -17.43 0.84
C GLY A 108 17.05 -16.93 2.13
N ARG A 109 16.81 -15.61 2.26
CA ARG A 109 16.10 -15.00 3.39
C ARG A 109 14.69 -14.54 3.00
N LEU A 110 14.49 -14.21 1.73
CA LEU A 110 13.20 -13.85 1.15
C LEU A 110 12.77 -14.91 0.14
N SER A 111 11.47 -15.20 0.11
CA SER A 111 10.86 -16.00 -0.94
C SER A 111 10.68 -15.17 -2.22
N GLU A 112 10.49 -15.84 -3.36
CA GLU A 112 10.21 -15.18 -4.65
C GLU A 112 9.00 -14.26 -4.57
N ALA A 113 7.90 -14.72 -3.95
CA ALA A 113 6.70 -13.92 -3.76
C ALA A 113 6.96 -12.66 -2.91
N GLN A 114 7.83 -12.73 -1.91
CA GLN A 114 8.22 -11.58 -1.09
C GLN A 114 9.07 -10.58 -1.89
N VAL A 115 9.94 -11.06 -2.75
CA VAL A 115 10.71 -10.20 -3.67
C VAL A 115 9.77 -9.51 -4.66
N ASP A 116 8.79 -10.22 -5.20
CA ASP A 116 7.78 -9.66 -6.09
C ASP A 116 6.93 -8.58 -5.40
N ASP A 117 6.54 -8.81 -4.15
CA ASP A 117 5.83 -7.82 -3.34
C ASP A 117 6.68 -6.56 -3.08
N LEU A 118 7.98 -6.72 -2.77
CA LEU A 118 8.92 -5.59 -2.63
C LEU A 118 9.07 -4.81 -3.94
N ILE A 119 9.20 -5.49 -5.07
CA ILE A 119 9.28 -4.82 -6.38
C ILE A 119 7.99 -4.07 -6.69
N ALA A 120 6.83 -4.65 -6.40
CA ALA A 120 5.56 -3.96 -6.56
C ALA A 120 5.48 -2.68 -5.71
N TYR A 121 5.97 -2.73 -4.47
CA TYR A 121 6.07 -1.56 -3.60
C TYR A 121 7.02 -0.49 -4.16
N LEU A 122 8.22 -0.87 -4.62
CA LEU A 122 9.21 0.05 -5.20
C LEU A 122 8.67 0.73 -6.46
N ARG A 123 8.01 -0.02 -7.35
CA ARG A 123 7.40 0.54 -8.57
C ARG A 123 6.25 1.49 -8.25
N ALA A 124 5.48 1.20 -7.19
CA ALA A 124 4.43 2.11 -6.74
C ALA A 124 4.99 3.41 -6.14
N LEU A 125 6.12 3.35 -5.43
CA LEU A 125 6.84 4.53 -4.94
C LEU A 125 7.35 5.40 -6.08
N ALA A 126 7.94 4.78 -7.10
CA ALA A 126 8.51 5.45 -8.26
C ALA A 126 7.44 5.89 -9.29
N ALA A 127 6.15 5.55 -9.08
CA ALA A 127 5.11 5.75 -10.07
C ALA A 127 5.42 5.14 -11.45
N ALA A 128 6.29 4.11 -11.48
CA ALA A 128 6.88 3.54 -12.70
C ALA A 128 5.87 2.88 -13.65
N ASP A 129 4.69 2.52 -13.15
CA ASP A 129 3.63 1.85 -13.92
C ASP A 129 2.55 2.82 -14.44
N LEU A 130 2.75 4.13 -14.29
CA LEU A 130 1.78 5.11 -14.79
C LEU A 130 1.77 5.12 -16.34
N PRO A 131 0.59 5.03 -16.95
CA PRO A 131 0.46 5.14 -18.40
C PRO A 131 0.77 6.57 -18.88
N GLU A 132 1.02 6.71 -20.18
CA GLU A 132 1.26 8.03 -20.79
C GLU A 132 -0.03 8.90 -20.91
N GLU A 133 -1.18 8.38 -20.48
CA GLU A 133 -2.46 9.11 -20.51
C GLU A 133 -2.41 10.36 -19.61
N PRO A 134 -2.53 11.58 -20.18
CA PRO A 134 -2.31 12.82 -19.42
C PRO A 134 -3.25 12.99 -18.22
N ALA A 135 -4.50 12.56 -18.34
CA ALA A 135 -5.48 12.66 -17.28
C ALA A 135 -5.09 11.79 -16.07
N VAL A 136 -4.55 10.58 -16.30
CA VAL A 136 -4.10 9.66 -15.26
C VAL A 136 -2.86 10.21 -14.55
N ARG A 137 -1.86 10.69 -15.30
CA ARG A 137 -0.66 11.32 -14.74
C ARG A 137 -0.99 12.58 -13.92
N THR A 138 -1.88 13.42 -14.43
CA THR A 138 -2.37 14.60 -13.70
C THR A 138 -3.08 14.19 -12.42
N GLY A 139 -3.93 13.16 -12.47
CA GLY A 139 -4.64 12.63 -11.29
C GLY A 139 -3.69 12.10 -10.21
N TYR A 140 -2.63 11.37 -10.61
CA TYR A 140 -1.57 10.95 -9.70
C TYR A 140 -0.90 12.14 -9.02
N ALA A 141 -0.44 13.14 -9.78
CA ALA A 141 0.21 14.34 -9.25
C ALA A 141 -0.70 15.13 -8.28
N ILE A 142 -2.01 15.17 -8.57
CA ILE A 142 -3.00 15.78 -7.67
C ILE A 142 -3.14 14.98 -6.38
N ALA A 143 -3.22 13.65 -6.45
CA ALA A 143 -3.28 12.78 -5.28
C ALA A 143 -2.05 12.95 -4.38
N GLU A 144 -0.87 13.05 -4.98
CA GLU A 144 0.38 13.29 -4.27
C GLU A 144 0.39 14.67 -3.61
N ARG A 145 0.10 15.73 -4.36
CA ARG A 145 0.03 17.12 -3.87
C ARG A 145 -0.97 17.29 -2.73
N LEU A 146 -2.13 16.64 -2.80
CA LEU A 146 -3.16 16.69 -1.77
C LEU A 146 -2.86 15.77 -0.58
N GLY A 147 -1.81 14.95 -0.67
CA GLY A 147 -1.38 14.04 0.39
C GLY A 147 -2.24 12.77 0.54
N CYS A 148 -2.98 12.38 -0.49
CA CYS A 148 -3.86 11.20 -0.46
C CYS A 148 -3.07 9.92 -0.13
N PHE A 149 -1.87 9.79 -0.67
CA PHE A 149 -1.02 8.61 -0.49
C PHE A 149 -0.50 8.42 0.94
N ARG A 150 -0.55 9.45 1.79
CA ARG A 150 -0.18 9.32 3.22
C ARG A 150 -1.12 8.37 3.96
N CYS A 151 -2.37 8.28 3.52
CA CYS A 151 -3.38 7.40 4.11
C CYS A 151 -3.67 6.19 3.23
N HIS A 152 -3.73 6.36 1.90
CA HIS A 152 -4.04 5.30 0.95
C HIS A 152 -2.81 4.52 0.46
N GLY A 153 -1.62 4.83 1.02
CA GLY A 153 -0.35 4.18 0.67
C GLY A 153 0.19 4.59 -0.69
N PRO A 154 1.39 4.10 -1.05
CA PRO A 154 2.07 4.45 -2.29
C PRO A 154 1.17 4.21 -3.51
N GLY A 155 1.00 5.23 -4.33
CA GLY A 155 0.14 5.16 -5.50
C GLY A 155 -1.32 4.80 -5.22
N GLY A 156 -1.81 4.98 -3.97
CA GLY A 156 -3.18 4.58 -3.59
C GLY A 156 -3.39 3.07 -3.44
N ARG A 157 -2.32 2.26 -3.48
CA ARG A 157 -2.33 0.79 -3.46
C ARG A 157 -1.97 0.20 -2.09
N GLY A 158 -1.90 1.01 -1.05
CA GLY A 158 -1.61 0.58 0.30
C GLY A 158 -2.84 0.54 1.21
N ALA A 159 -2.76 -0.27 2.26
CA ALA A 159 -3.80 -0.43 3.26
C ALA A 159 -3.32 0.05 4.63
N SER A 160 -3.35 1.37 4.86
CA SER A 160 -2.91 1.95 6.13
C SER A 160 -3.81 1.53 7.28
N ARG A 161 -3.21 1.19 8.41
CA ARG A 161 -3.94 0.77 9.61
C ARG A 161 -4.84 1.89 10.13
N ASN A 162 -6.12 1.59 10.39
CA ASN A 162 -7.11 2.55 10.89
C ASN A 162 -7.96 1.94 12.02
N PRO A 163 -7.47 1.95 13.27
CA PRO A 163 -8.19 1.42 14.41
C PRO A 163 -9.57 2.08 14.57
N GLY A 164 -10.57 1.31 14.95
CA GLY A 164 -11.94 1.79 15.11
C GLY A 164 -12.77 1.86 13.83
N SER A 165 -12.17 1.74 12.65
CA SER A 165 -12.92 1.54 11.41
C SER A 165 -13.44 0.09 11.32
N LEU A 166 -14.48 -0.15 10.50
CA LEU A 166 -15.11 -1.46 10.34
C LEU A 166 -14.09 -2.56 9.98
N LYS A 167 -13.16 -2.26 9.09
CA LYS A 167 -12.14 -3.21 8.61
C LYS A 167 -10.80 -3.11 9.36
N GLY A 168 -10.60 -2.08 10.18
CA GLY A 168 -9.37 -1.82 10.91
C GLY A 168 -8.25 -1.19 10.07
N TYR A 169 -8.52 -0.86 8.80
CA TYR A 169 -7.58 -0.22 7.87
C TYR A 169 -8.32 0.68 6.87
N ILE A 170 -7.57 1.53 6.17
CA ILE A 170 -8.03 2.32 5.03
C ILE A 170 -7.84 1.46 3.79
N PRO A 171 -8.91 1.11 3.03
CA PRO A 171 -8.77 0.27 1.85
C PRO A 171 -7.93 0.92 0.75
N PRO A 172 -7.09 0.14 0.05
CA PRO A 172 -6.42 0.59 -1.15
C PRO A 172 -7.45 0.83 -2.27
N TRP A 173 -7.13 1.72 -3.20
CA TRP A 173 -8.05 2.07 -4.28
C TRP A 173 -8.25 0.95 -5.32
N ASP A 174 -7.27 0.07 -5.48
CA ASP A 174 -7.33 -1.13 -6.32
C ASP A 174 -7.87 -2.37 -5.57
N GLY A 175 -8.19 -2.23 -4.29
CA GLY A 175 -8.66 -3.33 -3.45
C GLY A 175 -10.15 -3.67 -3.66
N ARG A 176 -10.52 -4.91 -3.38
CA ARG A 176 -11.92 -5.38 -3.43
C ARG A 176 -12.84 -4.55 -2.53
N ASP A 177 -12.33 -4.15 -1.38
CA ASP A 177 -13.09 -3.43 -0.36
C ASP A 177 -13.47 -2.01 -0.78
N PHE A 178 -12.79 -1.47 -1.79
CA PHE A 178 -13.15 -0.18 -2.34
C PHE A 178 -14.56 -0.18 -2.95
N ALA A 179 -14.91 -1.25 -3.67
CA ALA A 179 -16.24 -1.38 -4.28
C ALA A 179 -17.39 -1.46 -3.27
N GLU A 180 -17.13 -1.84 -2.02
CA GLU A 180 -18.12 -1.83 -0.95
C GLU A 180 -18.36 -0.41 -0.40
N LEU A 181 -17.35 0.45 -0.48
CA LEU A 181 -17.35 1.81 0.04
C LEU A 181 -17.72 2.85 -1.02
N VAL A 182 -17.52 2.52 -2.30
CA VAL A 182 -17.74 3.41 -3.44
C VAL A 182 -18.52 2.64 -4.51
N LEU A 183 -19.80 2.88 -4.62
CA LEU A 183 -20.68 2.19 -5.56
C LEU A 183 -20.56 2.76 -6.99
N ASP A 184 -20.35 4.07 -7.09
CA ASP A 184 -20.28 4.80 -8.35
C ASP A 184 -19.42 6.06 -8.24
N GLU A 185 -19.31 6.78 -9.34
CA GLU A 185 -18.52 8.02 -9.43
C GLU A 185 -19.10 9.13 -8.53
N ALA A 186 -20.42 9.19 -8.35
CA ALA A 186 -21.04 10.19 -7.48
C ALA A 186 -20.63 9.98 -6.01
N GLU A 187 -20.63 8.74 -5.54
CA GLU A 187 -20.13 8.41 -4.19
C GLU A 187 -18.62 8.66 -4.05
N LEU A 188 -17.82 8.42 -5.09
CA LEU A 188 -16.40 8.78 -5.08
C LEU A 188 -16.21 10.28 -4.87
N ARG A 189 -17.01 11.10 -5.56
CA ARG A 189 -17.03 12.56 -5.38
C ARG A 189 -17.45 12.96 -3.98
N GLU A 190 -18.47 12.31 -3.41
CA GLU A 190 -18.88 12.57 -2.02
C GLU A 190 -17.75 12.26 -1.03
N TRP A 191 -17.01 11.16 -1.23
CA TRP A 191 -15.84 10.85 -0.43
C TRP A 191 -14.78 11.93 -0.53
N ILE A 192 -14.40 12.32 -1.74
CA ILE A 192 -13.35 13.31 -1.95
C ILE A 192 -13.78 14.69 -1.45
N LEU A 193 -14.98 15.14 -1.82
CA LEU A 193 -15.43 16.49 -1.49
C LEU A 193 -15.90 16.64 -0.06
N GLY A 194 -16.51 15.61 0.51
CA GLY A 194 -17.17 15.64 1.82
C GLY A 194 -16.51 14.80 2.91
N GLY A 195 -15.59 13.90 2.54
CA GLY A 195 -14.96 12.96 3.47
C GLY A 195 -15.85 11.78 3.89
N ARG A 196 -17.13 11.78 3.50
CA ARG A 196 -18.12 10.74 3.82
C ARG A 196 -19.28 10.76 2.83
N PRO A 197 -19.68 9.64 2.21
CA PRO A 197 -20.86 9.61 1.37
C PRO A 197 -22.16 9.57 2.19
N GLN A 198 -23.20 10.17 1.63
CA GLN A 198 -24.49 10.31 2.28
C GLN A 198 -25.10 8.94 2.64
N ARG A 199 -24.98 7.95 1.75
CA ARG A 199 -25.47 6.57 1.99
C ARG A 199 -24.89 5.98 3.27
N LEU A 200 -23.57 6.11 3.49
CA LEU A 200 -22.93 5.57 4.68
C LEU A 200 -23.23 6.38 5.94
N GLN A 201 -23.47 7.69 5.81
CA GLN A 201 -23.93 8.52 6.92
C GLN A 201 -25.36 8.17 7.35
N ALA A 202 -26.23 7.81 6.41
CA ALA A 202 -27.62 7.40 6.69
C ALA A 202 -27.71 6.00 7.33
N ASN A 203 -26.68 5.14 7.15
CA ASN A 203 -26.65 3.81 7.76
C ASN A 203 -26.09 3.90 9.20
N PRO A 204 -26.89 3.54 10.25
CA PRO A 204 -26.44 3.68 11.64
C PRO A 204 -25.17 2.88 11.98
N LEU A 205 -25.03 1.67 11.42
CA LEU A 205 -23.85 0.82 11.65
C LEU A 205 -22.59 1.40 10.96
N ALA A 206 -22.71 1.81 9.71
CA ALA A 206 -21.61 2.43 8.99
C ALA A 206 -21.18 3.73 9.69
N ARG A 207 -22.14 4.58 10.07
CA ARG A 207 -21.88 5.83 10.81
C ARG A 207 -21.16 5.56 12.13
N PHE A 208 -21.56 4.53 12.89
CA PHE A 208 -20.89 4.15 14.14
C PHE A 208 -19.39 3.93 13.93
N PHE A 209 -18.98 3.17 12.89
CA PHE A 209 -17.58 2.93 12.59
C PHE A 209 -16.88 4.16 12.01
N LEU A 210 -17.54 4.92 11.14
CA LEU A 210 -17.01 6.16 10.59
C LEU A 210 -16.70 7.22 11.67
N ASP A 211 -17.49 7.23 12.75
CA ASP A 211 -17.28 8.16 13.86
C ASP A 211 -16.18 7.72 14.82
N ARG A 212 -15.92 6.42 14.93
CA ARG A 212 -14.93 5.84 15.85
C ARG A 212 -13.56 5.60 15.24
N GLN A 213 -13.42 5.67 13.92
CA GLN A 213 -12.13 5.48 13.25
C GLN A 213 -11.10 6.54 13.66
N ALA A 214 -9.85 6.11 13.85
CA ALA A 214 -8.76 6.99 14.26
C ALA A 214 -8.37 7.99 13.16
N ILE A 215 -8.40 7.56 11.90
CA ILE A 215 -8.07 8.38 10.74
C ILE A 215 -9.35 8.59 9.93
N ARG A 216 -9.73 9.85 9.74
CA ARG A 216 -10.89 10.26 8.96
C ARG A 216 -10.44 10.86 7.65
N MET A 217 -11.13 10.52 6.56
CA MET A 217 -10.88 11.16 5.28
C MET A 217 -11.23 12.65 5.38
N PRO A 218 -10.30 13.56 5.03
CA PRO A 218 -10.59 14.99 5.04
C PRO A 218 -11.52 15.38 3.88
N ALA A 219 -12.30 16.45 4.07
CA ALA A 219 -13.07 17.05 3.00
C ALA A 219 -12.17 17.97 2.16
N PHE A 220 -12.20 17.80 0.83
CA PHE A 220 -11.43 18.61 -0.10
C PHE A 220 -12.27 19.65 -0.85
N ARG A 221 -13.56 19.81 -0.50
CA ARG A 221 -14.42 20.88 -1.05
C ARG A 221 -13.77 22.26 -0.85
N GLY A 222 -13.66 23.02 -1.94
CA GLY A 222 -12.99 24.31 -1.97
C GLY A 222 -11.45 24.25 -2.02
N ARG A 223 -10.86 23.03 -1.99
CA ARG A 223 -9.41 22.81 -2.08
C ARG A 223 -9.01 22.08 -3.38
N ILE A 224 -9.97 21.56 -4.12
CA ILE A 224 -9.80 20.90 -5.40
C ILE A 224 -10.74 21.54 -6.41
N LYS A 225 -10.25 21.80 -7.61
CA LYS A 225 -11.04 22.30 -8.74
C LYS A 225 -11.72 21.15 -9.45
N GLU A 226 -12.75 21.43 -10.26
CA GLU A 226 -13.52 20.40 -10.95
C GLU A 226 -12.67 19.62 -11.97
N GLU A 227 -11.78 20.30 -12.70
CA GLU A 227 -10.86 19.65 -13.60
C GLU A 227 -9.85 18.74 -12.90
N GLU A 228 -9.39 19.15 -11.70
CA GLU A 228 -8.50 18.35 -10.87
C GLU A 228 -9.22 17.12 -10.28
N LEU A 229 -10.48 17.28 -9.92
CA LEU A 229 -11.32 16.19 -9.42
C LEU A 229 -11.50 15.12 -10.52
N ARG A 230 -11.83 15.53 -11.77
CA ARG A 230 -11.94 14.60 -12.91
C ARG A 230 -10.63 13.86 -13.20
N ALA A 231 -9.50 14.55 -13.13
CA ALA A 231 -8.21 13.91 -13.31
C ALA A 231 -7.92 12.87 -12.21
N LEU A 232 -8.25 13.21 -10.95
CA LEU A 232 -8.13 12.26 -9.82
C LEU A 232 -9.04 11.04 -9.99
N GLU A 233 -10.26 11.23 -10.47
CA GLU A 233 -11.19 10.15 -10.82
C GLU A 233 -10.64 9.26 -11.94
N SER A 234 -10.04 9.86 -12.95
CA SER A 234 -9.37 9.12 -14.04
C SER A 234 -8.24 8.24 -13.52
N TYR A 235 -7.43 8.75 -12.59
CA TYR A 235 -6.37 7.99 -11.96
C TYR A 235 -6.91 6.82 -11.12
N ILE A 236 -7.89 7.08 -10.26
CA ILE A 236 -8.51 6.04 -9.43
C ILE A 236 -9.21 4.99 -10.32
N GLY A 237 -9.89 5.43 -11.38
CA GLY A 237 -10.50 4.54 -12.36
C GLY A 237 -9.49 3.67 -13.11
N TRP A 238 -8.31 4.21 -13.44
CA TRP A 238 -7.22 3.45 -14.03
C TRP A 238 -6.70 2.34 -13.11
N LEU A 239 -6.51 2.64 -11.82
CA LEU A 239 -6.07 1.65 -10.82
C LEU A 239 -7.00 0.45 -10.70
N ARG A 240 -8.25 0.57 -11.12
CA ARG A 240 -9.33 -0.41 -10.96
C ARG A 240 -9.62 -1.24 -12.21
N ARG A 241 -8.91 -1.02 -13.30
CA ARG A 241 -8.97 -1.83 -14.53
C ARG A 241 -8.06 -3.05 -14.39
#